data_8ffaacd44e10866f26279ad42fbccef6
#
_entry.id   8ffaacd44e10866f26279ad42fbccef6
#
_cell.length_a   1.000
_cell.length_b   1.000
_cell.length_c   1.000
_cell.angle_alpha   90.00
_cell.angle_beta   90.00
_cell.angle_gamma   90.00
#
_symmetry.space_group_name_H-M   'P 1'
#
loop_
_entity.id
_entity.type
_entity.pdbx_description
1 polymer ?
#
loop_
_entity_poly.entity_id
_entity_poly.type
_entity_poly.pdbx_seq_one_letter_code
_entity_poly.pdbx_strand_id
1 'polypeptide(L)'
;MKALGVLPVALLMVACSASEPTIEPSGQATFSSPSVAPTPTGASSATPGPSATPTPKPIKTPKPHPISVQALINKRYDGRDLKVRRLVADYGAYKRYIITYRGDGLTISGVMNVPDGKGPFPVLVLNHGYIDPDTYFPGQGMPREHDYLARHGYVVLHTDYRGHASSDNDPNADYELRLPYAVDTINAVKAVKSSKLPYLDKNRVGWLGRSMGGGVTLTALVAQPGLVDAAVIYASVSSLAADNWKQFYRPSEDRSKTNRRIARTYGLPDKSPEFWRAASARPYLDRVTEPLLVHHGTRDDTCPIRWSEATVKTLKTAGKDVTFVKYRGEGHTFDRQWRRSIERTTAFFDKHLN
;
A
#
# COMPACT_ATOMS: atom_id res chain seq x y z
N MET A 1 -41.49 -42.25 23.50
CA MET A 1 -40.82 -43.57 23.58
C MET A 1 -40.21 -43.90 22.24
N LYS A 2 -38.92 -43.83 22.11
CA LYS A 2 -37.97 -44.68 21.39
C LYS A 2 -36.61 -43.99 21.41
N ALA A 3 -35.73 -44.51 22.23
CA ALA A 3 -34.31 -44.19 22.32
C ALA A 3 -33.57 -44.96 21.21
N LEU A 4 -32.59 -44.32 20.57
CA LEU A 4 -31.50 -44.93 19.77
C LEU A 4 -30.23 -44.15 20.13
N GLY A 5 -29.33 -44.67 20.66
CA GLY A 5 -28.29 -45.63 20.56
C GLY A 5 -27.03 -44.90 20.07
N VAL A 6 -26.13 -44.50 21.06
CA VAL A 6 -24.79 -43.94 20.77
C VAL A 6 -23.81 -45.10 20.63
N LEU A 7 -23.10 -45.20 19.46
CA LEU A 7 -21.92 -46.03 19.30
C LEU A 7 -20.64 -45.15 19.33
N PRO A 8 -19.62 -45.57 20.09
CA PRO A 8 -18.32 -44.88 20.04
C PRO A 8 -17.46 -45.41 18.87
N VAL A 9 -16.91 -44.50 18.11
CA VAL A 9 -15.87 -44.80 17.10
C VAL A 9 -14.49 -44.67 17.74
N ALA A 10 -13.78 -45.78 17.76
CA ALA A 10 -12.41 -45.87 18.26
C ALA A 10 -11.42 -45.17 17.31
N LEU A 11 -10.54 -44.37 17.92
CA LEU A 11 -9.46 -43.66 17.24
C LEU A 11 -8.22 -44.55 17.17
N LEU A 12 -7.85 -45.05 15.97
CA LEU A 12 -6.56 -45.69 15.76
C LEU A 12 -5.48 -44.60 15.52
N MET A 13 -4.53 -44.54 16.43
CA MET A 13 -3.27 -43.81 16.28
C MET A 13 -2.29 -44.70 15.51
N VAL A 14 -1.87 -44.23 14.33
CA VAL A 14 -0.72 -44.81 13.60
C VAL A 14 0.44 -43.85 13.76
N ALA A 15 1.44 -44.25 14.51
CA ALA A 15 2.73 -43.56 14.62
C ALA A 15 3.62 -44.00 13.43
N CYS A 16 3.99 -43.05 12.60
CA CYS A 16 5.08 -43.25 11.61
C CYS A 16 6.30 -42.49 12.10
N SER A 17 7.33 -43.23 12.52
CA SER A 17 8.68 -42.75 12.73
C SER A 17 9.34 -42.53 11.37
N ALA A 18 9.82 -41.30 11.11
CA ALA A 18 10.72 -41.02 10.00
C ALA A 18 12.10 -40.68 10.58
N SER A 19 13.09 -41.50 10.20
CA SER A 19 14.52 -41.38 10.47
C SER A 19 15.14 -40.29 9.64
N GLU A 20 15.93 -39.42 10.30
CA GLU A 20 16.76 -38.41 9.68
C GLU A 20 18.02 -39.07 9.03
N PRO A 21 18.51 -38.57 7.87
CA PRO A 21 19.82 -38.92 7.38
C PRO A 21 20.88 -37.93 7.86
N THR A 22 21.89 -38.47 8.56
CA THR A 22 23.14 -37.81 8.91
C THR A 22 24.00 -37.61 7.65
N ILE A 23 24.48 -36.39 7.42
CA ILE A 23 25.48 -36.06 6.39
C ILE A 23 26.80 -35.79 7.09
N GLU A 24 27.80 -36.62 6.82
CA GLU A 24 29.20 -36.40 7.23
C GLU A 24 29.89 -35.37 6.32
N PRO A 25 30.85 -34.58 6.86
CA PRO A 25 31.60 -33.61 6.07
C PRO A 25 32.82 -34.24 5.42
N SER A 26 32.92 -34.21 4.10
CA SER A 26 34.12 -34.63 3.37
C SER A 26 34.94 -33.44 2.82
N GLY A 27 36.23 -33.43 3.16
CA GLY A 27 37.33 -33.15 2.25
C GLY A 27 37.69 -31.68 1.98
N GLN A 28 38.67 -31.18 2.73
CA GLN A 28 39.48 -30.03 2.34
C GLN A 28 40.38 -30.38 1.15
N ALA A 29 40.28 -29.63 0.04
CA ALA A 29 41.25 -29.66 -1.05
C ALA A 29 42.25 -28.48 -0.87
N THR A 30 43.49 -28.81 -0.63
CA THR A 30 44.63 -27.88 -0.60
C THR A 30 45.12 -27.63 -2.03
N PHE A 31 45.12 -26.38 -2.47
CA PHE A 31 45.80 -25.98 -3.71
C PHE A 31 47.18 -25.37 -3.39
N SER A 32 48.23 -26.04 -3.92
CA SER A 32 49.63 -25.60 -3.88
C SER A 32 49.88 -24.57 -4.98
N SER A 33 50.50 -23.46 -4.64
CA SER A 33 50.96 -22.44 -5.58
C SER A 33 52.31 -22.88 -6.22
N PRO A 34 52.53 -22.66 -7.52
CA PRO A 34 53.86 -22.85 -8.10
C PRO A 34 54.72 -21.58 -7.98
N SER A 35 55.97 -21.81 -7.59
CA SER A 35 57.10 -20.84 -7.51
C SER A 35 57.50 -20.39 -8.90
N VAL A 36 57.75 -19.06 -9.08
CA VAL A 36 58.27 -18.47 -10.32
C VAL A 36 59.70 -18.06 -10.14
N ALA A 37 60.58 -18.57 -11.00
CA ALA A 37 61.99 -18.20 -11.10
C ALA A 37 62.23 -16.88 -11.87
N PRO A 38 63.32 -16.14 -11.65
CA PRO A 38 63.57 -14.83 -12.26
C PRO A 38 64.13 -14.91 -13.68
N THR A 39 63.68 -14.02 -14.54
CA THR A 39 64.10 -13.84 -15.95
C THR A 39 65.03 -12.62 -16.09
N PRO A 40 65.99 -12.63 -16.98
CA PRO A 40 66.98 -11.54 -17.12
C PRO A 40 66.47 -10.35 -17.98
N THR A 41 67.08 -9.22 -17.66
CA THR A 41 66.93 -7.88 -18.22
C THR A 41 67.33 -7.81 -19.73
N GLY A 42 66.54 -7.08 -20.52
CA GLY A 42 67.02 -6.61 -21.84
C GLY A 42 66.02 -5.90 -22.69
N ALA A 43 66.33 -4.68 -23.08
CA ALA A 43 65.85 -3.88 -24.20
C ALA A 43 64.62 -2.95 -23.98
N SER A 44 64.93 -1.66 -23.82
CA SER A 44 64.05 -0.51 -23.96
C SER A 44 63.41 -0.45 -25.34
N SER A 45 62.07 -0.43 -25.43
CA SER A 45 61.34 0.03 -26.58
C SER A 45 60.23 0.96 -26.12
N ALA A 46 60.11 2.10 -26.77
CA ALA A 46 59.17 3.20 -26.48
C ALA A 46 57.73 2.72 -26.46
N THR A 47 57.04 2.94 -25.36
CA THR A 47 55.60 2.65 -25.17
C THR A 47 54.79 3.77 -25.87
N PRO A 48 53.85 3.45 -26.75
CA PRO A 48 52.83 4.41 -27.21
C PRO A 48 51.94 4.79 -26.01
N GLY A 49 51.71 6.11 -25.84
CA GLY A 49 50.87 6.63 -24.79
C GLY A 49 49.43 6.02 -24.80
N PRO A 50 48.76 5.93 -23.64
CA PRO A 50 47.45 5.35 -23.55
C PRO A 50 46.45 6.13 -24.41
N SER A 51 45.92 5.47 -25.44
CA SER A 51 44.82 5.97 -26.22
C SER A 51 43.62 6.18 -25.28
N ALA A 52 43.14 7.44 -25.21
CA ALA A 52 41.98 7.79 -24.38
C ALA A 52 40.77 6.99 -24.84
N THR A 53 40.33 6.05 -23.99
CA THR A 53 39.08 5.33 -24.20
C THR A 53 37.95 6.36 -24.18
N PRO A 54 37.09 6.42 -25.21
CA PRO A 54 35.99 7.39 -25.21
C PRO A 54 35.05 7.13 -24.05
N THR A 55 34.85 8.14 -23.21
CA THR A 55 33.88 8.11 -22.11
C THR A 55 32.49 7.76 -22.67
N PRO A 56 31.81 6.71 -22.21
CA PRO A 56 30.50 6.35 -22.67
C PRO A 56 29.56 7.54 -22.53
N LYS A 57 28.90 7.95 -23.61
CA LYS A 57 27.83 8.96 -23.54
C LYS A 57 26.75 8.44 -22.58
N PRO A 58 26.24 9.27 -21.63
CA PRO A 58 25.19 8.84 -20.71
C PRO A 58 23.98 8.38 -21.53
N ILE A 59 23.60 7.11 -21.33
CA ILE A 59 22.40 6.53 -21.92
C ILE A 59 21.22 7.29 -21.29
N LYS A 60 20.50 8.07 -22.07
CA LYS A 60 19.27 8.72 -21.62
C LYS A 60 18.27 7.64 -21.25
N THR A 61 18.02 7.44 -19.96
CA THR A 61 16.95 6.55 -19.49
C THR A 61 15.62 7.01 -20.09
N PRO A 62 14.85 6.15 -20.76
CA PRO A 62 13.56 6.52 -21.32
C PRO A 62 12.66 7.14 -20.25
N LYS A 63 11.94 8.21 -20.59
CA LYS A 63 10.93 8.78 -19.69
C LYS A 63 9.91 7.69 -19.35
N PRO A 64 9.56 7.48 -18.05
CA PRO A 64 8.54 6.53 -17.68
C PRO A 64 7.19 6.93 -18.28
N HIS A 65 6.34 5.93 -18.54
CA HIS A 65 4.98 6.19 -18.99
C HIS A 65 4.26 7.08 -17.95
N PRO A 66 3.53 8.15 -18.36
CA PRO A 66 2.87 9.06 -17.41
C PRO A 66 1.97 8.33 -16.41
N ILE A 67 1.28 7.27 -16.87
CA ILE A 67 0.44 6.42 -16.07
C ILE A 67 1.26 5.21 -15.63
N SER A 68 2.13 5.42 -14.65
CA SER A 68 2.97 4.39 -14.04
C SER A 68 3.34 4.75 -12.62
N VAL A 69 3.65 3.75 -11.82
CA VAL A 69 4.17 3.97 -10.45
C VAL A 69 5.50 4.69 -10.47
N GLN A 70 6.35 4.45 -11.51
CA GLN A 70 7.60 5.19 -11.66
C GLN A 70 7.38 6.70 -11.88
N ALA A 71 6.32 7.07 -12.59
CA ALA A 71 5.96 8.49 -12.77
C ALA A 71 5.55 9.11 -11.42
N LEU A 72 4.83 8.36 -10.57
CA LEU A 72 4.48 8.80 -9.21
C LEU A 72 5.73 8.93 -8.31
N ILE A 73 6.69 8.01 -8.43
CA ILE A 73 7.97 8.09 -7.70
C ILE A 73 8.73 9.36 -8.05
N ASN A 74 8.72 9.75 -9.31
CA ASN A 74 9.44 10.93 -9.82
C ASN A 74 8.66 12.25 -9.64
N LYS A 75 7.37 12.15 -9.24
CA LYS A 75 6.48 13.32 -9.10
C LYS A 75 6.88 14.17 -7.88
N ARG A 76 6.77 15.48 -8.03
CA ARG A 76 6.79 16.41 -6.90
C ARG A 76 5.38 16.53 -6.31
N TYR A 77 5.31 16.47 -4.99
CA TYR A 77 4.06 16.59 -4.24
C TYR A 77 4.07 17.87 -3.42
N ASP A 78 2.99 18.64 -3.48
CA ASP A 78 2.90 20.00 -2.95
C ASP A 78 1.73 20.21 -1.97
N GLY A 79 1.30 19.14 -1.27
CA GLY A 79 0.19 19.14 -0.34
C GLY A 79 0.32 20.24 0.72
N ARG A 80 -0.70 21.11 0.81
CA ARG A 80 -0.71 22.30 1.65
C ARG A 80 -2.13 22.77 1.97
N ASP A 81 -2.26 23.84 2.73
CA ASP A 81 -3.51 24.57 3.00
C ASP A 81 -4.62 23.68 3.59
N LEU A 82 -4.27 22.80 4.55
CA LEU A 82 -5.28 22.05 5.30
C LEU A 82 -6.13 23.06 6.09
N LYS A 83 -7.42 23.15 5.73
CA LYS A 83 -8.38 24.09 6.31
C LYS A 83 -9.58 23.34 6.89
N VAL A 84 -9.90 23.64 8.13
CA VAL A 84 -11.19 23.29 8.74
C VAL A 84 -12.25 24.23 8.18
N ARG A 85 -13.33 23.67 7.64
CA ARG A 85 -14.39 24.42 6.98
C ARG A 85 -15.62 24.57 7.86
N ARG A 86 -16.16 23.47 8.33
CA ARG A 86 -17.45 23.46 9.04
C ARG A 86 -17.48 22.30 10.04
N LEU A 87 -18.00 22.55 11.23
CA LEU A 87 -18.37 21.51 12.18
C LEU A 87 -19.58 20.76 11.62
N VAL A 88 -19.47 19.43 11.56
CA VAL A 88 -20.54 18.51 11.12
C VAL A 88 -21.32 17.99 12.32
N ALA A 89 -20.61 17.53 13.35
CA ALA A 89 -21.19 16.92 14.53
C ALA A 89 -20.23 17.00 15.72
N ASP A 90 -20.80 17.03 16.91
CA ASP A 90 -20.10 16.85 18.19
C ASP A 90 -20.55 15.51 18.80
N TYR A 91 -19.60 14.59 18.99
CA TYR A 91 -19.85 13.25 19.56
C TYR A 91 -19.40 13.16 21.02
N GLY A 92 -19.12 14.29 21.66
CA GLY A 92 -18.61 14.38 23.04
C GLY A 92 -17.14 14.00 23.14
N ALA A 93 -16.76 12.81 22.75
CA ALA A 93 -15.37 12.35 22.76
C ALA A 93 -14.52 12.91 21.61
N TYR A 94 -15.13 13.39 20.56
CA TYR A 94 -14.47 14.05 19.41
C TYR A 94 -15.47 14.91 18.62
N LYS A 95 -14.93 15.86 17.85
CA LYS A 95 -15.70 16.68 16.92
C LYS A 95 -15.36 16.32 15.49
N ARG A 96 -16.37 16.24 14.62
CA ARG A 96 -16.22 16.00 13.18
C ARG A 96 -16.37 17.27 12.38
N TYR A 97 -15.43 17.48 11.48
CA TYR A 97 -15.38 18.65 10.61
C TYR A 97 -15.30 18.26 9.14
N ILE A 98 -15.91 19.06 8.26
CA ILE A 98 -15.53 19.11 6.84
C ILE A 98 -14.20 19.85 6.75
N ILE A 99 -13.28 19.30 5.96
CA ILE A 99 -11.98 19.92 5.68
C ILE A 99 -11.74 20.03 4.18
N THR A 100 -10.78 20.85 3.81
CA THR A 100 -10.17 20.84 2.47
C THR A 100 -8.67 20.98 2.61
N TYR A 101 -7.94 20.43 1.62
CA TYR A 101 -6.52 20.71 1.42
C TYR A 101 -6.24 20.91 -0.06
N ARG A 102 -5.06 21.44 -0.40
CA ARG A 102 -4.64 21.63 -1.80
C ARG A 102 -3.45 20.74 -2.12
N GLY A 103 -3.39 20.27 -3.34
CA GLY A 103 -2.26 19.55 -3.89
C GLY A 103 -2.49 19.21 -5.36
N ASP A 104 -1.42 19.11 -6.13
CA ASP A 104 -1.48 18.77 -7.57
C ASP A 104 -2.39 19.71 -8.39
N GLY A 105 -2.48 20.98 -7.99
CA GLY A 105 -3.36 21.98 -8.60
C GLY A 105 -4.83 21.91 -8.17
N LEU A 106 -5.23 20.88 -7.42
CA LEU A 106 -6.62 20.63 -7.02
C LEU A 106 -6.87 21.00 -5.55
N THR A 107 -8.14 21.26 -5.25
CA THR A 107 -8.68 21.30 -3.89
C THR A 107 -9.41 20.00 -3.62
N ILE A 108 -8.96 19.27 -2.61
CA ILE A 108 -9.55 18.00 -2.21
C ILE A 108 -10.32 18.19 -0.90
N SER A 109 -11.55 17.69 -0.85
CA SER A 109 -12.38 17.69 0.36
C SER A 109 -12.13 16.45 1.21
N GLY A 110 -12.64 16.45 2.42
CA GLY A 110 -12.61 15.33 3.33
C GLY A 110 -13.34 15.61 4.63
N VAL A 111 -13.30 14.63 5.52
CA VAL A 111 -13.72 14.84 6.91
C VAL A 111 -12.54 14.64 7.85
N MET A 112 -12.57 15.37 8.97
CA MET A 112 -11.58 15.20 10.02
C MET A 112 -12.28 15.09 11.38
N ASN A 113 -12.02 14.01 12.09
CA ASN A 113 -12.42 13.83 13.47
C ASN A 113 -11.26 14.28 14.36
N VAL A 114 -11.51 15.17 15.27
CA VAL A 114 -10.53 15.69 16.24
C VAL A 114 -10.97 15.28 17.63
N PRO A 115 -10.17 14.48 18.35
CA PRO A 115 -10.46 14.10 19.73
C PRO A 115 -10.65 15.33 20.63
N ASP A 116 -11.48 15.20 21.66
CA ASP A 116 -11.53 16.23 22.70
C ASP A 116 -10.25 16.20 23.55
N GLY A 117 -9.81 17.36 24.04
CA GLY A 117 -8.58 17.50 24.82
C GLY A 117 -7.54 18.46 24.21
N LYS A 118 -6.36 18.50 24.81
CA LYS A 118 -5.35 19.53 24.47
C LYS A 118 -4.47 19.16 23.26
N GLY A 119 -4.29 17.87 22.94
CA GLY A 119 -3.36 17.45 21.88
C GLY A 119 -1.87 17.80 22.19
N PRO A 120 -0.95 17.78 21.24
CA PRO A 120 -1.18 17.33 19.87
C PRO A 120 -1.41 15.80 19.77
N PHE A 121 -2.32 15.42 18.90
CA PHE A 121 -2.71 14.02 18.67
C PHE A 121 -2.02 13.45 17.42
N PRO A 122 -1.62 12.17 17.43
CA PRO A 122 -1.18 11.49 16.20
C PRO A 122 -2.30 11.50 15.16
N VAL A 123 -1.91 11.51 13.88
CA VAL A 123 -2.83 11.67 12.76
C VAL A 123 -2.89 10.39 11.94
N LEU A 124 -4.09 9.89 11.69
CA LEU A 124 -4.33 8.80 10.76
C LEU A 124 -5.06 9.32 9.52
N VAL A 125 -4.42 9.18 8.35
CA VAL A 125 -5.05 9.49 7.07
C VAL A 125 -5.69 8.22 6.53
N LEU A 126 -7.02 8.27 6.33
CA LEU A 126 -7.81 7.11 5.91
C LEU A 126 -8.11 7.16 4.41
N ASN A 127 -7.92 6.01 3.77
CA ASN A 127 -8.11 5.76 2.35
C ASN A 127 -9.28 4.79 2.15
N HIS A 128 -10.43 5.30 1.66
CA HIS A 128 -11.64 4.51 1.51
C HIS A 128 -11.59 3.56 0.30
N GLY A 129 -12.46 2.54 0.32
CA GLY A 129 -12.70 1.63 -0.79
C GLY A 129 -13.43 2.32 -1.94
N TYR A 130 -13.67 1.58 -3.04
CA TYR A 130 -14.45 2.11 -4.15
C TYR A 130 -15.89 2.39 -3.71
N ILE A 131 -16.32 3.60 -3.97
CA ILE A 131 -17.71 4.07 -3.90
C ILE A 131 -17.92 4.89 -5.16
N ASP A 132 -19.08 4.80 -5.77
CA ASP A 132 -19.39 5.58 -6.95
C ASP A 132 -19.34 7.08 -6.63
N PRO A 133 -18.54 7.89 -7.35
CA PRO A 133 -18.45 9.31 -7.10
C PRO A 133 -19.78 10.06 -7.13
N ASP A 134 -20.73 9.63 -7.98
CA ASP A 134 -22.03 10.27 -8.13
C ASP A 134 -22.95 10.07 -6.90
N THR A 135 -22.67 9.05 -6.08
CA THR A 135 -23.44 8.73 -4.86
C THR A 135 -22.64 8.94 -3.58
N TYR A 136 -21.38 9.32 -3.69
CA TYR A 136 -20.49 9.49 -2.57
C TYR A 136 -20.82 10.73 -1.74
N PHE A 137 -20.79 10.60 -0.42
CA PHE A 137 -20.86 11.72 0.52
C PHE A 137 -19.60 11.77 1.41
N PRO A 138 -19.22 12.96 1.93
CA PRO A 138 -17.96 13.15 2.64
C PRO A 138 -17.74 12.16 3.80
N GLY A 139 -16.61 11.46 3.78
CA GLY A 139 -16.23 10.48 4.81
C GLY A 139 -16.94 9.14 4.73
N GLN A 140 -17.60 8.82 3.60
CA GLN A 140 -18.26 7.54 3.41
C GLN A 140 -17.25 6.38 3.33
N GLY A 141 -17.67 5.19 3.79
CA GLY A 141 -16.96 3.93 3.58
C GLY A 141 -16.21 3.39 4.80
N MET A 142 -15.91 4.21 5.81
CA MET A 142 -15.15 3.78 7.00
C MET A 142 -15.70 4.38 8.33
N PRO A 143 -17.04 4.45 8.56
CA PRO A 143 -17.59 5.17 9.71
C PRO A 143 -17.20 4.54 11.06
N ARG A 144 -17.06 3.21 11.12
CA ARG A 144 -16.67 2.49 12.34
C ARG A 144 -15.22 2.79 12.72
N GLU A 145 -14.33 2.81 11.73
CA GLU A 145 -12.92 3.15 11.91
C GLU A 145 -12.75 4.61 12.32
N HIS A 146 -13.51 5.53 11.73
CA HIS A 146 -13.52 6.95 12.12
C HIS A 146 -13.86 7.14 13.60
N ASP A 147 -14.97 6.54 14.04
CA ASP A 147 -15.47 6.67 15.42
C ASP A 147 -14.48 6.02 16.40
N TYR A 148 -14.09 4.78 16.11
CA TYR A 148 -13.24 4.02 17.01
C TYR A 148 -11.88 4.71 17.23
N LEU A 149 -11.19 5.07 16.16
CA LEU A 149 -9.86 5.66 16.25
C LEU A 149 -9.88 7.06 16.87
N ALA A 150 -10.90 7.87 16.56
CA ALA A 150 -11.05 9.19 17.19
C ALA A 150 -11.28 9.09 18.69
N ARG A 151 -12.07 8.11 19.17
CA ARG A 151 -12.27 7.85 20.63
C ARG A 151 -11.00 7.31 21.30
N HIS A 152 -10.04 6.81 20.54
CA HIS A 152 -8.76 6.31 21.03
C HIS A 152 -7.60 7.31 20.85
N GLY A 153 -7.93 8.60 20.71
CA GLY A 153 -6.95 9.68 20.77
C GLY A 153 -6.24 9.98 19.44
N TYR A 154 -6.74 9.51 18.32
CA TYR A 154 -6.20 9.85 17.01
C TYR A 154 -7.01 10.95 16.33
N VAL A 155 -6.34 11.93 15.76
CA VAL A 155 -6.98 12.73 14.71
C VAL A 155 -7.14 11.83 13.49
N VAL A 156 -8.37 11.71 12.99
CA VAL A 156 -8.69 10.87 11.83
C VAL A 156 -9.07 11.76 10.66
N LEU A 157 -8.20 11.84 9.65
CA LEU A 157 -8.45 12.57 8.42
C LEU A 157 -8.80 11.58 7.32
N HIS A 158 -10.01 11.64 6.80
CA HIS A 158 -10.46 10.85 5.66
C HIS A 158 -10.50 11.73 4.42
N THR A 159 -9.69 11.40 3.41
CA THR A 159 -9.70 12.11 2.12
C THR A 159 -10.81 11.57 1.22
N ASP A 160 -11.55 12.48 0.59
CA ASP A 160 -12.63 12.09 -0.36
C ASP A 160 -12.10 11.71 -1.74
N TYR A 161 -10.84 11.95 -2.05
CA TYR A 161 -10.19 11.91 -3.36
C TYR A 161 -10.77 12.90 -4.39
N ARG A 162 -10.03 13.12 -5.48
CA ARG A 162 -10.51 13.90 -6.63
C ARG A 162 -11.77 13.31 -7.23
N GLY A 163 -12.68 14.15 -7.67
CA GLY A 163 -13.96 13.74 -8.26
C GLY A 163 -15.01 13.24 -7.26
N HIS A 164 -14.73 13.23 -5.94
CA HIS A 164 -15.67 12.80 -4.92
C HIS A 164 -16.14 13.98 -4.06
N ALA A 165 -17.39 13.97 -3.65
CA ALA A 165 -18.01 15.00 -2.80
C ALA A 165 -17.76 16.41 -3.34
N SER A 166 -17.06 17.27 -2.53
CA SER A 166 -16.72 18.65 -2.90
C SER A 166 -15.29 18.81 -3.39
N SER A 167 -14.60 17.73 -3.70
CA SER A 167 -13.28 17.78 -4.33
C SER A 167 -13.37 18.24 -5.77
N ASP A 168 -12.34 18.95 -6.23
CA ASP A 168 -12.20 19.25 -7.65
C ASP A 168 -12.20 17.97 -8.49
N ASN A 169 -12.80 18.05 -9.66
CA ASN A 169 -12.97 16.90 -10.54
C ASN A 169 -11.71 16.63 -11.40
N ASP A 170 -11.45 15.35 -11.63
CA ASP A 170 -10.50 14.86 -12.63
C ASP A 170 -11.18 13.77 -13.46
N PRO A 171 -11.66 14.09 -14.67
CA PRO A 171 -12.40 13.15 -15.50
C PRO A 171 -11.53 11.99 -16.02
N ASN A 172 -10.22 12.05 -15.81
CA ASN A 172 -9.29 11.00 -16.24
C ASN A 172 -8.92 10.01 -15.11
N ALA A 173 -9.32 10.25 -13.87
CA ALA A 173 -8.88 9.43 -12.74
C ALA A 173 -9.13 7.92 -12.92
N ASP A 174 -10.30 7.52 -13.40
CA ASP A 174 -10.61 6.13 -13.74
C ASP A 174 -9.82 5.61 -14.95
N TYR A 175 -9.65 6.45 -15.97
CA TYR A 175 -8.85 6.13 -17.15
C TYR A 175 -7.38 5.94 -16.82
N GLU A 176 -6.87 6.67 -15.84
CA GLU A 176 -5.52 6.54 -15.29
C GLU A 176 -5.42 5.45 -14.20
N LEU A 177 -6.33 4.45 -14.23
CA LEU A 177 -6.37 3.31 -13.31
C LEU A 177 -6.40 3.71 -11.83
N ARG A 178 -6.94 4.89 -11.52
CA ARG A 178 -7.03 5.50 -10.18
C ARG A 178 -5.68 5.73 -9.49
N LEU A 179 -4.57 5.71 -10.24
CA LEU A 179 -3.27 6.10 -9.71
C LEU A 179 -3.26 7.52 -9.12
N PRO A 180 -4.04 8.49 -9.65
CA PRO A 180 -4.14 9.82 -9.06
C PRO A 180 -4.65 9.85 -7.61
N TYR A 181 -5.40 8.86 -7.12
CA TYR A 181 -5.82 8.81 -5.71
C TYR A 181 -4.64 8.63 -4.75
N ALA A 182 -3.54 8.00 -5.20
CA ALA A 182 -2.31 7.97 -4.41
C ALA A 182 -1.67 9.37 -4.30
N VAL A 183 -1.81 10.21 -5.32
CA VAL A 183 -1.37 11.61 -5.27
C VAL A 183 -2.16 12.39 -4.22
N ASP A 184 -3.48 12.18 -4.16
CA ASP A 184 -4.35 12.87 -3.21
C ASP A 184 -4.00 12.52 -1.76
N THR A 185 -3.83 11.23 -1.45
CA THR A 185 -3.48 10.81 -0.08
C THR A 185 -2.06 11.23 0.33
N ILE A 186 -1.09 11.25 -0.57
CA ILE A 186 0.25 11.79 -0.32
C ILE A 186 0.15 13.28 -0.01
N ASN A 187 -0.62 14.04 -0.79
CA ASN A 187 -0.83 15.46 -0.57
C ASN A 187 -1.63 15.74 0.71
N ALA A 188 -2.55 14.85 1.14
CA ALA A 188 -3.21 14.94 2.43
C ALA A 188 -2.19 14.90 3.58
N VAL A 189 -1.26 13.92 3.57
CA VAL A 189 -0.20 13.84 4.58
C VAL A 189 0.71 15.05 4.54
N LYS A 190 1.12 15.51 3.36
CA LYS A 190 1.93 16.74 3.23
C LYS A 190 1.20 17.98 3.76
N ALA A 191 -0.10 18.08 3.52
CA ALA A 191 -0.93 19.16 4.04
C ALA A 191 -1.05 19.10 5.58
N VAL A 192 -1.13 17.89 6.18
CA VAL A 192 -1.03 17.68 7.63
C VAL A 192 0.33 18.17 8.13
N LYS A 193 1.43 17.69 7.52
CA LYS A 193 2.80 18.03 7.94
C LYS A 193 3.13 19.54 7.81
N SER A 194 2.50 20.25 6.87
CA SER A 194 2.66 21.72 6.70
C SER A 194 1.64 22.55 7.49
N SER A 195 0.66 21.92 8.14
CA SER A 195 -0.43 22.58 8.85
C SER A 195 0.06 23.36 10.07
N LYS A 196 -0.66 24.43 10.41
CA LYS A 196 -0.49 25.22 11.65
C LYS A 196 -1.53 24.88 12.73
N LEU A 197 -2.35 23.86 12.53
CA LEU A 197 -3.36 23.44 13.50
C LEU A 197 -2.65 22.81 14.72
N PRO A 198 -2.82 23.38 15.94
CA PRO A 198 -2.00 23.05 17.10
C PRO A 198 -2.28 21.64 17.68
N TYR A 199 -3.41 21.06 17.35
CA TYR A 199 -3.82 19.74 17.83
C TYR A 199 -3.29 18.59 16.96
N LEU A 200 -2.60 18.86 15.84
CA LEU A 200 -2.02 17.84 14.97
C LEU A 200 -0.56 17.57 15.37
N ASP A 201 -0.25 16.31 15.69
CA ASP A 201 1.14 15.88 15.73
C ASP A 201 1.63 15.52 14.32
N LYS A 202 2.41 16.40 13.75
CA LYS A 202 2.91 16.28 12.37
C LYS A 202 4.03 15.27 12.20
N ASN A 203 4.60 14.81 13.31
CA ASN A 203 5.69 13.83 13.34
C ASN A 203 5.17 12.41 13.61
N ARG A 204 3.89 12.26 13.95
CA ARG A 204 3.24 10.96 14.22
C ARG A 204 2.06 10.78 13.28
N VAL A 205 2.34 10.30 12.06
CA VAL A 205 1.34 10.17 10.99
C VAL A 205 1.30 8.75 10.45
N GLY A 206 0.12 8.16 10.36
CA GLY A 206 -0.10 6.84 9.77
C GLY A 206 -1.10 6.85 8.61
N TRP A 207 -1.04 5.80 7.78
CA TRP A 207 -2.07 5.51 6.78
C TRP A 207 -2.89 4.29 7.16
N LEU A 208 -4.21 4.36 6.94
CA LEU A 208 -5.09 3.21 6.98
C LEU A 208 -5.92 3.14 5.70
N GLY A 209 -5.84 2.01 4.97
CA GLY A 209 -6.59 1.85 3.71
C GLY A 209 -7.42 0.58 3.67
N ARG A 210 -8.62 0.63 3.06
CA ARG A 210 -9.49 -0.53 2.87
C ARG A 210 -9.77 -0.75 1.40
N SER A 211 -9.75 -2.01 0.93
CA SER A 211 -10.13 -2.38 -0.45
C SER A 211 -9.29 -1.60 -1.48
N MET A 212 -9.94 -0.83 -2.36
CA MET A 212 -9.25 0.12 -3.25
C MET A 212 -8.30 1.05 -2.48
N GLY A 213 -8.72 1.56 -1.31
CA GLY A 213 -7.88 2.40 -0.45
C GLY A 213 -6.64 1.68 0.08
N GLY A 214 -6.68 0.35 0.23
CA GLY A 214 -5.49 -0.46 0.52
C GLY A 214 -4.48 -0.44 -0.64
N GLY A 215 -4.96 -0.52 -1.89
CA GLY A 215 -4.14 -0.35 -3.09
C GLY A 215 -3.58 1.06 -3.24
N VAL A 216 -4.39 2.09 -2.93
CA VAL A 216 -3.96 3.51 -2.86
C VAL A 216 -2.84 3.67 -1.83
N THR A 217 -2.99 3.09 -0.63
CA THR A 217 -1.97 3.11 0.43
C THR A 217 -0.67 2.44 -0.03
N LEU A 218 -0.73 1.24 -0.61
CA LEU A 218 0.46 0.55 -1.14
C LEU A 218 1.17 1.38 -2.23
N THR A 219 0.40 2.01 -3.12
CA THR A 219 0.95 2.87 -4.17
C THR A 219 1.61 4.13 -3.57
N ALA A 220 1.00 4.71 -2.55
CA ALA A 220 1.56 5.87 -1.84
C ALA A 220 2.86 5.52 -1.09
N LEU A 221 2.91 4.38 -0.40
CA LEU A 221 4.12 3.87 0.28
C LEU A 221 5.30 3.70 -0.70
N VAL A 222 5.06 3.10 -1.87
CA VAL A 222 6.15 2.92 -2.85
C VAL A 222 6.54 4.22 -3.55
N ALA A 223 5.59 5.16 -3.74
CA ALA A 223 5.86 6.44 -4.37
C ALA A 223 6.66 7.37 -3.43
N GLN A 224 6.34 7.41 -2.15
CA GLN A 224 6.92 8.30 -1.14
C GLN A 224 7.27 7.53 0.15
N PRO A 225 8.29 6.67 0.12
CA PRO A 225 8.76 5.97 1.31
C PRO A 225 9.24 6.95 2.39
N GLY A 226 8.99 6.64 3.65
CA GLY A 226 9.32 7.48 4.80
C GLY A 226 8.39 8.68 5.01
N LEU A 227 7.28 8.79 4.26
CA LEU A 227 6.35 9.91 4.42
C LEU A 227 5.47 9.78 5.66
N VAL A 228 5.13 8.56 6.05
CA VAL A 228 4.40 8.22 7.28
C VAL A 228 5.21 7.25 8.14
N ASP A 229 4.83 7.07 9.39
CA ASP A 229 5.58 6.25 10.34
C ASP A 229 5.11 4.79 10.36
N ALA A 230 3.87 4.52 9.97
CA ALA A 230 3.30 3.18 9.88
C ALA A 230 2.09 3.15 8.93
N ALA A 231 1.74 1.97 8.42
CA ALA A 231 0.54 1.80 7.60
C ALA A 231 -0.22 0.51 7.94
N VAL A 232 -1.54 0.57 7.77
CA VAL A 232 -2.45 -0.58 7.93
C VAL A 232 -3.32 -0.69 6.69
N ILE A 233 -3.47 -1.90 6.15
CA ILE A 233 -4.40 -2.15 5.04
C ILE A 233 -5.35 -3.30 5.37
N TYR A 234 -6.62 -3.14 4.96
CA TYR A 234 -7.69 -4.11 5.12
C TYR A 234 -8.18 -4.59 3.77
N ALA A 235 -8.26 -5.92 3.58
CA ALA A 235 -8.91 -6.52 2.42
C ALA A 235 -8.54 -5.81 1.11
N SER A 236 -7.24 -5.54 0.92
CA SER A 236 -6.73 -4.70 -0.17
C SER A 236 -6.98 -5.34 -1.54
N VAL A 237 -7.22 -4.50 -2.53
CA VAL A 237 -7.12 -4.90 -3.93
C VAL A 237 -5.71 -5.42 -4.25
N SER A 238 -5.55 -6.10 -5.39
CA SER A 238 -4.24 -6.60 -5.81
C SER A 238 -3.22 -5.46 -5.97
N SER A 239 -1.98 -5.72 -5.57
CA SER A 239 -0.85 -4.84 -5.91
C SER A 239 -0.43 -4.94 -7.38
N LEU A 240 -1.12 -5.78 -8.19
CA LEU A 240 -1.01 -5.83 -9.65
C LEU A 240 -2.24 -5.21 -10.32
N ALA A 241 -2.04 -4.19 -11.14
CA ALA A 241 -3.10 -3.52 -11.87
C ALA A 241 -3.88 -4.46 -12.82
N ALA A 242 -3.19 -5.45 -13.41
CA ALA A 242 -3.79 -6.45 -14.27
C ALA A 242 -4.86 -7.33 -13.57
N ASP A 243 -4.64 -7.66 -12.28
CA ASP A 243 -5.62 -8.42 -11.49
C ASP A 243 -6.88 -7.56 -11.24
N ASN A 244 -6.67 -6.29 -10.87
CA ASN A 244 -7.75 -5.35 -10.62
C ASN A 244 -8.56 -5.06 -11.90
N TRP A 245 -7.88 -4.96 -13.05
CA TRP A 245 -8.54 -4.86 -14.35
C TRP A 245 -9.47 -6.04 -14.59
N LYS A 246 -8.98 -7.27 -14.42
CA LYS A 246 -9.76 -8.50 -14.66
C LYS A 246 -10.96 -8.61 -13.72
N GLN A 247 -10.81 -8.19 -12.47
CA GLN A 247 -11.84 -8.32 -11.43
C GLN A 247 -12.91 -7.23 -11.50
N PHE A 248 -12.51 -5.97 -11.64
CA PHE A 248 -13.40 -4.84 -11.39
C PHE A 248 -13.77 -4.03 -12.64
N TYR A 249 -12.89 -3.96 -13.62
CA TYR A 249 -13.13 -3.14 -14.81
C TYR A 249 -13.78 -3.94 -15.94
N ARG A 250 -13.25 -5.14 -16.22
CA ARG A 250 -13.71 -5.96 -17.34
C ARG A 250 -15.18 -6.39 -17.25
N PRO A 251 -15.72 -6.80 -16.07
CA PRO A 251 -17.11 -7.24 -15.96
C PRO A 251 -18.14 -6.12 -15.85
N SER A 252 -17.72 -4.87 -15.63
CA SER A 252 -18.63 -3.76 -15.36
C SER A 252 -19.19 -3.19 -16.67
N GLU A 253 -20.48 -3.39 -16.94
CA GLU A 253 -21.19 -2.81 -18.09
C GLU A 253 -21.25 -1.27 -18.00
N ASP A 254 -21.43 -0.71 -16.80
CA ASP A 254 -21.51 0.74 -16.56
C ASP A 254 -20.23 1.48 -16.96
N ARG A 255 -19.08 0.81 -16.88
CA ARG A 255 -17.78 1.34 -17.27
C ARG A 255 -17.36 1.00 -18.69
N SER A 256 -18.26 0.52 -19.49
CA SER A 256 -17.97 0.02 -20.83
C SER A 256 -17.23 1.03 -21.74
N LYS A 257 -17.53 2.33 -21.63
CA LYS A 257 -16.84 3.39 -22.40
C LYS A 257 -15.40 3.59 -21.91
N THR A 258 -15.21 3.74 -20.59
CA THR A 258 -13.89 3.87 -19.95
C THR A 258 -13.06 2.62 -20.19
N ASN A 259 -13.62 1.42 -20.00
CA ASN A 259 -12.94 0.15 -20.22
C ASN A 259 -12.49 -0.02 -21.67
N ARG A 260 -13.34 0.30 -22.65
CA ARG A 260 -12.96 0.28 -24.05
C ARG A 260 -11.85 1.29 -24.38
N ARG A 261 -11.88 2.48 -23.77
CA ARG A 261 -10.83 3.48 -23.91
C ARG A 261 -9.50 2.97 -23.33
N ILE A 262 -9.49 2.41 -22.12
CA ILE A 262 -8.32 1.82 -21.48
C ILE A 262 -7.74 0.70 -22.37
N ALA A 263 -8.56 -0.26 -22.81
CA ALA A 263 -8.12 -1.39 -23.63
C ALA A 263 -7.54 -0.95 -24.97
N ARG A 264 -8.12 0.08 -25.61
CA ARG A 264 -7.60 0.63 -26.89
C ARG A 264 -6.30 1.40 -26.71
N THR A 265 -6.15 2.13 -25.60
CA THR A 265 -4.99 3.01 -25.40
C THR A 265 -3.79 2.25 -24.83
N TYR A 266 -4.02 1.35 -23.88
CA TYR A 266 -2.94 0.67 -23.16
C TYR A 266 -2.79 -0.80 -23.55
N GLY A 267 -3.75 -1.35 -24.31
CA GLY A 267 -3.82 -2.78 -24.57
C GLY A 267 -4.38 -3.58 -23.39
N LEU A 268 -4.72 -4.85 -23.62
CA LEU A 268 -5.12 -5.78 -22.58
C LEU A 268 -3.91 -6.30 -21.80
N PRO A 269 -4.06 -6.79 -20.55
CA PRO A 269 -2.95 -7.27 -19.74
C PRO A 269 -2.08 -8.35 -20.38
N ASP A 270 -2.68 -9.23 -21.19
CA ASP A 270 -1.99 -10.30 -21.93
C ASP A 270 -1.25 -9.81 -23.18
N LYS A 271 -1.64 -8.66 -23.73
CA LYS A 271 -1.05 -8.04 -24.93
C LYS A 271 -0.04 -6.95 -24.62
N SER A 272 -0.16 -6.30 -23.46
CA SER A 272 0.70 -5.20 -23.05
C SER A 272 1.18 -5.37 -21.60
N PRO A 273 1.80 -6.52 -21.24
CA PRO A 273 2.14 -6.85 -19.86
C PRO A 273 3.07 -5.82 -19.19
N GLU A 274 3.93 -5.17 -19.97
CA GLU A 274 4.86 -4.16 -19.46
C GLU A 274 4.15 -2.91 -18.94
N PHE A 275 3.13 -2.41 -19.68
CA PHE A 275 2.30 -1.30 -19.20
C PHE A 275 1.62 -1.63 -17.88
N TRP A 276 0.95 -2.78 -17.81
CA TRP A 276 0.22 -3.20 -16.61
C TRP A 276 1.16 -3.46 -15.42
N ARG A 277 2.37 -3.94 -15.70
CA ARG A 277 3.42 -4.06 -14.68
C ARG A 277 3.87 -2.68 -14.19
N ALA A 278 4.11 -1.74 -15.09
CA ALA A 278 4.54 -0.38 -14.74
C ALA A 278 3.47 0.40 -13.95
N ALA A 279 2.19 0.12 -14.20
CA ALA A 279 1.05 0.68 -13.46
C ALA A 279 0.78 -0.01 -12.10
N SER A 280 1.57 -1.01 -11.73
CA SER A 280 1.39 -1.84 -10.53
C SER A 280 2.35 -1.44 -9.41
N ALA A 281 1.88 -1.48 -8.15
CA ALA A 281 2.75 -1.24 -6.99
C ALA A 281 3.71 -2.41 -6.71
N ARG A 282 3.33 -3.66 -7.06
CA ARG A 282 4.08 -4.87 -6.71
C ARG A 282 5.56 -4.85 -7.14
N PRO A 283 5.95 -4.40 -8.34
CA PRO A 283 7.35 -4.33 -8.75
C PRO A 283 8.23 -3.39 -7.92
N TYR A 284 7.62 -2.52 -7.12
CA TYR A 284 8.28 -1.46 -6.36
C TYR A 284 8.13 -1.64 -4.84
N LEU A 285 7.62 -2.78 -4.36
CA LEU A 285 7.39 -3.02 -2.94
C LEU A 285 8.69 -3.09 -2.11
N ASP A 286 9.84 -3.28 -2.76
CA ASP A 286 11.16 -3.14 -2.16
C ASP A 286 11.46 -1.72 -1.66
N ARG A 287 10.72 -0.71 -2.13
CA ARG A 287 10.84 0.68 -1.70
C ARG A 287 10.12 0.99 -0.39
N VAL A 288 9.19 0.15 0.06
CA VAL A 288 8.46 0.36 1.32
C VAL A 288 9.46 0.34 2.48
N THR A 289 9.41 1.35 3.33
CA THR A 289 10.27 1.50 4.51
C THR A 289 9.48 1.43 5.82
N GLU A 290 8.19 1.67 5.75
CA GLU A 290 7.28 1.71 6.89
C GLU A 290 6.87 0.31 7.35
N PRO A 291 6.73 0.08 8.67
CA PRO A 291 6.02 -1.09 9.18
C PRO A 291 4.60 -1.16 8.60
N LEU A 292 4.21 -2.34 8.11
CA LEU A 292 2.91 -2.56 7.48
C LEU A 292 2.14 -3.69 8.16
N LEU A 293 0.92 -3.41 8.60
CA LEU A 293 -0.03 -4.41 9.07
C LEU A 293 -1.09 -4.68 8.01
N VAL A 294 -1.25 -5.94 7.62
CA VAL A 294 -2.21 -6.39 6.63
C VAL A 294 -3.28 -7.25 7.28
N HIS A 295 -4.55 -6.84 7.19
CA HIS A 295 -5.71 -7.60 7.61
C HIS A 295 -6.47 -8.14 6.40
N HIS A 296 -6.85 -9.44 6.41
CA HIS A 296 -7.67 -10.01 5.34
C HIS A 296 -8.59 -11.13 5.84
N GLY A 297 -9.84 -11.12 5.40
CA GLY A 297 -10.83 -12.16 5.65
C GLY A 297 -10.62 -13.37 4.74
N THR A 298 -10.73 -14.60 5.29
CA THR A 298 -10.50 -15.80 4.46
C THR A 298 -11.66 -16.15 3.53
N ARG A 299 -12.81 -15.48 3.67
CA ARG A 299 -14.01 -15.63 2.81
C ARG A 299 -14.33 -14.34 2.05
N ASP A 300 -13.30 -13.51 1.83
CA ASP A 300 -13.44 -12.32 1.00
C ASP A 300 -13.68 -12.72 -0.46
N ASP A 301 -14.88 -12.46 -0.96
CA ASP A 301 -15.34 -12.72 -2.32
C ASP A 301 -15.12 -11.55 -3.28
N THR A 302 -14.86 -10.39 -2.74
CA THR A 302 -14.61 -9.14 -3.48
C THR A 302 -13.14 -9.00 -3.86
N CYS A 303 -12.25 -9.09 -2.83
CA CYS A 303 -10.80 -9.08 -3.00
C CYS A 303 -10.25 -10.42 -2.52
N PRO A 304 -9.95 -11.37 -3.41
CA PRO A 304 -9.46 -12.68 -2.99
C PRO A 304 -8.21 -12.61 -2.12
N ILE A 305 -8.21 -13.31 -0.98
CA ILE A 305 -7.11 -13.28 0.01
C ILE A 305 -5.73 -13.58 -0.60
N ARG A 306 -5.67 -14.37 -1.68
CA ARG A 306 -4.42 -14.67 -2.41
C ARG A 306 -3.69 -13.40 -2.89
N TRP A 307 -4.39 -12.29 -3.07
CA TRP A 307 -3.77 -11.01 -3.45
C TRP A 307 -2.94 -10.42 -2.31
N SER A 308 -3.48 -10.43 -1.09
CA SER A 308 -2.72 -10.02 0.09
C SER A 308 -1.59 -11.00 0.40
N GLU A 309 -1.81 -12.32 0.23
CA GLU A 309 -0.76 -13.33 0.38
C GLU A 309 0.41 -13.07 -0.57
N ALA A 310 0.14 -12.79 -1.84
CA ALA A 310 1.16 -12.47 -2.83
C ALA A 310 1.88 -11.15 -2.53
N THR A 311 1.16 -10.12 -2.09
CA THR A 311 1.73 -8.84 -1.68
C THR A 311 2.67 -9.01 -0.47
N VAL A 312 2.20 -9.70 0.56
CA VAL A 312 2.98 -9.98 1.79
C VAL A 312 4.20 -10.85 1.47
N LYS A 313 4.05 -11.87 0.60
CA LYS A 313 5.19 -12.69 0.15
C LYS A 313 6.27 -11.82 -0.50
N THR A 314 5.88 -10.92 -1.40
CA THR A 314 6.82 -10.01 -2.07
C THR A 314 7.54 -9.09 -1.06
N LEU A 315 6.80 -8.47 -0.12
CA LEU A 315 7.36 -7.63 0.93
C LEU A 315 8.37 -8.40 1.80
N LYS A 316 8.01 -9.60 2.27
CA LYS A 316 8.88 -10.45 3.08
C LYS A 316 10.15 -10.86 2.32
N THR A 317 10.02 -11.22 1.04
CA THR A 317 11.17 -11.55 0.18
C THR A 317 12.12 -10.35 0.03
N ALA A 318 11.58 -9.12 0.05
CA ALA A 318 12.35 -7.88 0.02
C ALA A 318 12.84 -7.43 1.42
N GLY A 319 12.70 -8.26 2.47
CA GLY A 319 13.15 -7.96 3.83
C GLY A 319 12.37 -6.85 4.55
N LYS A 320 11.09 -6.61 4.15
CA LYS A 320 10.27 -5.52 4.72
C LYS A 320 9.56 -5.96 5.99
N ASP A 321 9.37 -5.01 6.93
CA ASP A 321 8.60 -5.23 8.15
C ASP A 321 7.10 -5.28 7.79
N VAL A 322 6.56 -6.50 7.70
CA VAL A 322 5.16 -6.74 7.37
C VAL A 322 4.56 -7.82 8.25
N THR A 323 3.49 -7.46 8.93
CA THR A 323 2.64 -8.38 9.71
C THR A 323 1.38 -8.70 8.93
N PHE A 324 1.04 -9.98 8.77
CA PHE A 324 -0.17 -10.43 8.09
C PHE A 324 -1.09 -11.19 9.02
N VAL A 325 -2.32 -10.70 9.18
CA VAL A 325 -3.36 -11.31 10.01
C VAL A 325 -4.52 -11.77 9.14
N LYS A 326 -4.75 -13.09 9.13
CA LYS A 326 -5.88 -13.72 8.44
C LYS A 326 -7.04 -13.90 9.42
N TYR A 327 -8.24 -13.53 9.00
CA TYR A 327 -9.46 -13.65 9.82
C TYR A 327 -10.34 -14.74 9.24
N ARG A 328 -10.33 -15.91 9.92
CA ARG A 328 -11.09 -17.09 9.46
C ARG A 328 -12.59 -16.79 9.43
N GLY A 329 -13.21 -16.99 8.29
CA GLY A 329 -14.66 -16.83 8.07
C GLY A 329 -15.10 -15.40 7.81
N GLU A 330 -14.22 -14.38 7.95
CA GLU A 330 -14.58 -12.99 7.60
C GLU A 330 -14.60 -12.77 6.11
N GLY A 331 -15.54 -11.93 5.68
CA GLY A 331 -15.68 -11.41 4.32
C GLY A 331 -14.90 -10.11 4.10
N HIS A 332 -15.34 -9.34 3.09
CA HIS A 332 -14.65 -8.11 2.67
C HIS A 332 -14.67 -6.99 3.72
N THR A 333 -15.81 -6.80 4.42
CA THR A 333 -16.04 -5.66 5.33
C THR A 333 -15.79 -5.96 6.79
N PHE A 334 -15.49 -7.19 7.14
CA PHE A 334 -15.38 -7.72 8.49
C PHE A 334 -16.63 -7.45 9.33
N ASP A 335 -17.15 -8.50 9.95
CA ASP A 335 -18.32 -8.44 10.80
C ASP A 335 -17.99 -8.88 12.22
N ARG A 336 -17.94 -10.20 12.45
CA ARG A 336 -17.76 -10.76 13.78
C ARG A 336 -16.41 -10.44 14.42
N GLN A 337 -15.37 -10.36 13.62
CA GLN A 337 -14.01 -10.09 14.10
C GLN A 337 -13.55 -8.65 13.84
N TRP A 338 -14.46 -7.77 13.43
CA TRP A 338 -14.13 -6.36 13.22
C TRP A 338 -13.49 -5.73 14.46
N ARG A 339 -14.10 -5.94 15.65
CA ARG A 339 -13.60 -5.40 16.92
C ARG A 339 -12.15 -5.85 17.17
N ARG A 340 -11.87 -7.13 17.03
CA ARG A 340 -10.52 -7.69 17.20
C ARG A 340 -9.53 -7.12 16.18
N SER A 341 -9.98 -6.83 14.97
CA SER A 341 -9.12 -6.26 13.93
C SER A 341 -8.76 -4.81 14.22
N ILE A 342 -9.73 -4.00 14.64
CA ILE A 342 -9.47 -2.60 14.95
C ILE A 342 -8.64 -2.40 16.23
N GLU A 343 -8.80 -3.26 17.24
CA GLU A 343 -7.95 -3.28 18.44
C GLU A 343 -6.48 -3.58 18.07
N ARG A 344 -6.25 -4.53 17.16
CA ARG A 344 -4.89 -4.78 16.63
C ARG A 344 -4.33 -3.61 15.83
N THR A 345 -5.18 -2.97 15.04
CA THR A 345 -4.81 -1.76 14.30
C THR A 345 -4.37 -0.65 15.24
N THR A 346 -5.15 -0.41 16.31
CA THR A 346 -4.83 0.61 17.32
C THR A 346 -3.53 0.26 18.04
N ALA A 347 -3.39 -0.95 18.53
CA ALA A 347 -2.15 -1.40 19.17
C ALA A 347 -0.91 -1.32 18.25
N PHE A 348 -1.10 -1.56 16.95
CA PHE A 348 -0.04 -1.40 15.97
C PHE A 348 0.35 0.07 15.79
N PHE A 349 -0.62 0.97 15.66
CA PHE A 349 -0.34 2.40 15.58
C PHE A 349 0.24 2.94 16.90
N ASP A 350 -0.28 2.52 18.07
CA ASP A 350 0.28 2.91 19.37
C ASP A 350 1.77 2.54 19.48
N LYS A 351 2.15 1.37 18.98
CA LYS A 351 3.55 0.92 18.98
C LYS A 351 4.46 1.75 18.06
N HIS A 352 3.96 2.22 16.94
CA HIS A 352 4.79 2.82 15.90
C HIS A 352 4.65 4.35 15.78
N LEU A 353 3.62 4.94 16.41
CA LEU A 353 3.39 6.39 16.42
C LEU A 353 3.63 7.04 17.80
N ASN A 354 3.96 6.27 18.85
CA ASN A 354 4.25 6.78 20.19
C ASN A 354 5.72 6.73 20.54
#